data_7949bc288d83ac0573088248ce9f21ff
#
_entry.id   7949bc288d83ac0573088248ce9f21ff
#
_cell.length_a   1.000
_cell.length_b   1.000
_cell.length_c   1.000
_cell.angle_alpha   90.00
_cell.angle_beta   90.00
_cell.angle_gamma   90.00
#
_symmetry.space_group_name_H-M   'P 1'
#
loop_
_entity.id
_entity.type
_entity.pdbx_description
1 polymer ?
#
loop_
_entity_poly.entity_id
_entity_poly.type
_entity_poly.pdbx_seq_one_letter_code
_entity_poly.pdbx_strand_id
1 'polypeptide(L)'
;MKIENFIPQTYQDTLEQVMLSLDFPWFYHSQTSAYSGNDLATGNVFLDNNTEDKPQFLHIFYENGNPTSNHFGLIQPMIYLLEQKIGKTFSNMFRIKANLLYQDSSYAKDMHNIIHIDTPSIDDSYKSFLYYVNSSDGDTLVYNETVKDKPKCLTIKTKNTPEKGTGLFFDSDVYHCSTPPTNTKARVVINFVLKETQNDFR
;
A
#
# COMPACT_ATOMS: atom_id res chain seq x y z
N MET A 1 -9.51 -5.06 6.66
CA MET A 1 -10.63 -5.77 5.98
C MET A 1 -10.16 -6.16 4.58
N LYS A 2 -10.27 -7.45 4.19
CA LYS A 2 -10.05 -7.86 2.79
C LYS A 2 -11.29 -7.53 1.96
N ILE A 3 -11.09 -6.97 0.76
CA ILE A 3 -12.13 -6.66 -0.21
C ILE A 3 -11.90 -7.54 -1.43
N GLU A 4 -12.84 -8.41 -1.74
CA GLU A 4 -12.78 -9.32 -2.88
C GLU A 4 -13.61 -8.78 -4.06
N ASN A 5 -13.18 -9.09 -5.30
CA ASN A 5 -13.86 -8.64 -6.53
C ASN A 5 -14.17 -7.15 -6.49
N PHE A 6 -13.14 -6.35 -6.19
CA PHE A 6 -13.32 -4.93 -5.91
C PHE A 6 -13.83 -4.14 -7.13
N ILE A 7 -13.29 -4.43 -8.31
CA ILE A 7 -13.68 -3.79 -9.56
C ILE A 7 -14.00 -4.85 -10.63
N PRO A 8 -14.76 -4.50 -11.70
CA PRO A 8 -15.07 -5.42 -12.79
C PRO A 8 -13.83 -6.02 -13.44
N GLN A 9 -13.92 -7.29 -13.92
CA GLN A 9 -12.80 -8.03 -14.50
C GLN A 9 -12.11 -7.27 -15.65
N THR A 10 -12.89 -6.67 -16.55
CA THR A 10 -12.34 -5.89 -17.67
C THR A 10 -11.50 -4.70 -17.20
N TYR A 11 -11.87 -4.08 -16.06
CA TYR A 11 -11.10 -2.99 -15.47
C TYR A 11 -9.83 -3.51 -14.81
N GLN A 12 -9.90 -4.67 -14.12
CA GLN A 12 -8.71 -5.34 -13.57
C GLN A 12 -7.68 -5.64 -14.67
N ASP A 13 -8.15 -6.20 -15.80
CA ASP A 13 -7.31 -6.56 -16.95
C ASP A 13 -6.68 -5.31 -17.60
N THR A 14 -7.44 -4.22 -17.70
CA THR A 14 -6.93 -2.93 -18.21
C THR A 14 -5.82 -2.38 -17.31
N LEU A 15 -6.03 -2.36 -15.99
CA LEU A 15 -5.02 -1.87 -15.03
C LEU A 15 -3.73 -2.70 -15.13
N GLU A 16 -3.85 -4.02 -15.11
CA GLU A 16 -2.68 -4.91 -15.24
C GLU A 16 -1.95 -4.69 -16.55
N GLN A 17 -2.68 -4.65 -17.69
CA GLN A 17 -2.10 -4.45 -19.01
C GLN A 17 -1.36 -3.11 -19.09
N VAL A 18 -1.96 -2.03 -18.62
CA VAL A 18 -1.34 -0.69 -18.64
C VAL A 18 -0.11 -0.64 -17.75
N MET A 19 -0.23 -1.10 -16.50
CA MET A 19 0.84 -0.95 -15.50
C MET A 19 2.01 -1.89 -15.72
N LEU A 20 1.81 -3.02 -16.42
CA LEU A 20 2.88 -3.94 -16.82
C LEU A 20 3.36 -3.73 -18.27
N SER A 21 2.87 -2.68 -18.95
CA SER A 21 3.35 -2.33 -20.29
C SER A 21 4.74 -1.68 -20.25
N LEU A 22 5.43 -1.68 -21.38
CA LEU A 22 6.74 -1.06 -21.54
C LEU A 22 6.71 0.47 -21.41
N ASP A 23 5.55 1.08 -21.68
CA ASP A 23 5.38 2.54 -21.70
C ASP A 23 4.95 3.11 -20.35
N PHE A 24 4.62 2.27 -19.36
CA PHE A 24 4.23 2.76 -18.04
C PHE A 24 5.45 3.29 -17.28
N PRO A 25 5.43 4.54 -16.80
CA PRO A 25 6.62 5.18 -16.23
C PRO A 25 6.83 4.73 -14.77
N TRP A 26 7.73 3.79 -14.57
CA TRP A 26 8.22 3.36 -13.28
C TRP A 26 9.50 4.08 -12.89
N PHE A 27 9.58 4.56 -11.65
CA PHE A 27 10.74 5.26 -11.11
C PHE A 27 11.41 4.43 -10.03
N TYR A 28 12.72 4.21 -10.16
CA TYR A 28 13.50 3.46 -9.19
C TYR A 28 13.56 4.17 -7.84
N HIS A 29 13.38 3.41 -6.78
CA HIS A 29 13.56 3.84 -5.41
C HIS A 29 14.35 2.77 -4.63
N SER A 30 15.40 3.19 -3.91
CA SER A 30 16.34 2.27 -3.24
C SER A 30 15.76 1.54 -2.02
N GLN A 31 14.58 1.94 -1.55
CA GLN A 31 13.91 1.42 -0.36
C GLN A 31 12.41 1.29 -0.59
N THR A 32 11.75 0.38 0.16
CA THR A 32 10.28 0.24 0.09
C THR A 32 9.55 1.34 0.85
N SER A 33 10.18 1.91 1.88
CA SER A 33 9.71 3.10 2.58
C SER A 33 10.90 4.02 2.79
N ALA A 34 10.84 5.25 2.24
CA ALA A 34 11.83 6.26 2.54
C ALA A 34 11.69 6.66 4.01
N TYR A 35 12.76 6.56 4.75
CA TYR A 35 12.78 6.95 6.16
C TYR A 35 14.08 7.68 6.52
N SER A 36 14.01 8.46 7.57
CA SER A 36 15.13 9.18 8.19
C SER A 36 15.30 8.70 9.64
N GLY A 37 16.38 9.14 10.28
CA GLY A 37 16.55 8.92 11.72
C GLY A 37 15.40 9.51 12.55
N ASN A 38 14.75 10.57 12.06
CA ASN A 38 13.58 11.15 12.70
C ASN A 38 12.37 10.21 12.65
N ASP A 39 12.16 9.48 11.56
CA ASP A 39 11.05 8.53 11.43
C ASP A 39 11.20 7.34 12.39
N LEU A 40 12.42 6.89 12.62
CA LEU A 40 12.72 5.91 13.66
C LEU A 40 12.43 6.47 15.06
N ALA A 41 12.82 7.71 15.33
CA ALA A 41 12.60 8.36 16.63
C ALA A 41 11.12 8.63 16.92
N THR A 42 10.31 8.90 15.89
CA THR A 42 8.86 9.11 16.00
C THR A 42 8.06 7.81 15.98
N GLY A 43 8.69 6.68 15.63
CA GLY A 43 8.05 5.39 15.48
C GLY A 43 7.29 5.20 14.16
N ASN A 44 7.46 6.08 13.18
CA ASN A 44 6.82 5.91 11.85
C ASN A 44 7.36 4.69 11.10
N VAL A 45 8.55 4.23 11.47
CA VAL A 45 9.22 3.04 10.96
C VAL A 45 9.66 2.15 12.12
N PHE A 46 9.55 0.85 11.93
CA PHE A 46 10.00 -0.15 12.88
C PHE A 46 10.97 -1.11 12.18
N LEU A 47 12.14 -1.34 12.76
CA LEU A 47 13.14 -2.28 12.26
C LEU A 47 13.33 -3.40 13.28
N ASP A 48 13.38 -4.62 12.81
CA ASP A 48 13.69 -5.81 13.59
C ASP A 48 14.76 -6.67 12.91
N ASN A 49 15.08 -7.82 13.51
CA ASN A 49 16.11 -8.72 13.00
C ASN A 49 15.74 -9.38 11.65
N ASN A 50 14.48 -9.30 11.25
CA ASN A 50 13.97 -9.89 10.01
C ASN A 50 13.77 -8.83 8.91
N THR A 51 14.16 -7.57 9.16
CA THR A 51 14.08 -6.51 8.17
C THR A 51 15.22 -6.62 7.17
N GLU A 52 14.88 -6.93 5.93
CA GLU A 52 15.77 -6.91 4.76
C GLU A 52 15.11 -6.13 3.64
N ASP A 53 15.33 -4.82 3.62
CA ASP A 53 14.65 -3.95 2.64
C ASP A 53 15.21 -4.12 1.24
N LYS A 54 14.33 -4.13 0.25
CA LYS A 54 14.68 -4.26 -1.16
C LYS A 54 14.30 -3.00 -1.93
N PRO A 55 15.02 -2.69 -3.01
CA PRO A 55 14.60 -1.64 -3.92
C PRO A 55 13.22 -1.92 -4.50
N GLN A 56 12.51 -0.85 -4.84
CA GLN A 56 11.22 -0.91 -5.53
C GLN A 56 11.19 0.06 -6.71
N PHE A 57 10.18 -0.09 -7.55
CA PHE A 57 9.78 0.93 -8.48
C PHE A 57 8.45 1.53 -8.02
N LEU A 58 8.31 2.83 -8.16
CA LEU A 58 7.10 3.53 -7.80
C LEU A 58 6.60 4.43 -8.92
N HIS A 59 5.29 4.70 -8.90
CA HIS A 59 4.65 5.69 -9.75
C HIS A 59 3.63 6.45 -8.90
N ILE A 60 3.79 7.77 -8.79
CA ILE A 60 2.89 8.60 -7.99
C ILE A 60 1.79 9.14 -8.92
N PHE A 61 0.53 8.81 -8.62
CA PHE A 61 -0.63 9.30 -9.34
C PHE A 61 -1.15 10.62 -8.80
N TYR A 62 -1.08 10.78 -7.47
CA TYR A 62 -1.62 11.94 -6.76
C TYR A 62 -0.82 12.19 -5.48
N GLU A 63 -0.45 13.43 -5.25
CA GLU A 63 0.25 13.87 -4.05
C GLU A 63 0.10 15.38 -3.85
N ASN A 64 0.13 15.85 -2.59
CA ASN A 64 0.09 17.26 -2.23
C ASN A 64 -1.12 18.02 -2.83
N GLY A 65 -2.28 17.38 -2.84
CA GLY A 65 -3.52 18.01 -3.31
C GLY A 65 -3.71 18.02 -4.84
N ASN A 66 -2.79 17.41 -5.61
CA ASN A 66 -2.82 17.48 -7.07
C ASN A 66 -2.57 16.11 -7.74
N PRO A 67 -3.21 15.84 -8.90
CA PRO A 67 -2.76 14.78 -9.79
C PRO A 67 -1.33 15.07 -10.29
N THR A 68 -0.46 14.08 -10.18
CA THR A 68 0.94 14.16 -10.62
C THR A 68 1.23 13.29 -11.85
N SER A 69 0.23 12.56 -12.33
CA SER A 69 0.36 11.63 -13.44
C SER A 69 -0.79 11.76 -14.42
N ASN A 70 -0.48 11.64 -15.72
CA ASN A 70 -1.49 11.53 -16.79
C ASN A 70 -2.34 10.25 -16.66
N HIS A 71 -1.87 9.25 -15.91
CA HIS A 71 -2.61 8.01 -15.62
C HIS A 71 -3.57 8.15 -14.42
N PHE A 72 -3.66 9.30 -13.75
CA PHE A 72 -4.55 9.49 -12.60
C PHE A 72 -6.01 9.18 -12.94
N GLY A 73 -6.49 9.61 -14.13
CA GLY A 73 -7.85 9.32 -14.58
C GLY A 73 -8.18 7.82 -14.69
N LEU A 74 -7.17 6.95 -14.83
CA LEU A 74 -7.36 5.50 -14.86
C LEU A 74 -7.69 4.93 -13.49
N ILE A 75 -7.21 5.54 -12.39
CA ILE A 75 -7.40 5.00 -11.04
C ILE A 75 -8.37 5.83 -10.19
N GLN A 76 -8.69 7.04 -10.59
CA GLN A 76 -9.61 7.93 -9.86
C GLN A 76 -10.99 7.31 -9.60
N PRO A 77 -11.65 6.60 -10.55
CA PRO A 77 -12.94 5.97 -10.30
C PRO A 77 -12.93 4.94 -9.17
N MET A 78 -11.77 4.37 -8.85
CA MET A 78 -11.64 3.38 -7.78
C MET A 78 -11.98 3.96 -6.40
N ILE A 79 -11.80 5.27 -6.20
CA ILE A 79 -12.14 5.94 -4.93
C ILE A 79 -13.64 5.86 -4.71
N TYR A 80 -14.44 6.24 -5.73
CA TYR A 80 -15.89 6.16 -5.66
C TYR A 80 -16.38 4.71 -5.45
N LEU A 81 -15.77 3.76 -6.16
CA LEU A 81 -16.10 2.33 -6.00
C LEU A 81 -15.77 1.83 -4.59
N LEU A 82 -14.67 2.33 -4.01
CA LEU A 82 -14.32 2.01 -2.63
C LEU A 82 -15.35 2.56 -1.65
N GLU A 83 -15.74 3.82 -1.79
CA GLU A 83 -16.79 4.45 -0.96
C GLU A 83 -18.07 3.63 -0.99
N GLN A 84 -18.52 3.23 -2.18
CA GLN A 84 -19.73 2.41 -2.35
C GLN A 84 -19.57 1.02 -1.69
N LYS A 85 -18.39 0.42 -1.81
CA LYS A 85 -18.13 -0.93 -1.29
C LYS A 85 -18.08 -1.00 0.24
N ILE A 86 -17.54 0.05 0.88
CA ILE A 86 -17.31 0.06 2.34
C ILE A 86 -18.34 0.92 3.11
N GLY A 87 -19.20 1.68 2.41
CA GLY A 87 -20.20 2.55 3.02
C GLY A 87 -19.59 3.76 3.76
N LYS A 88 -18.44 4.25 3.31
CA LYS A 88 -17.72 5.40 3.88
C LYS A 88 -17.45 6.41 2.77
N THR A 89 -17.22 7.68 3.13
CA THR A 89 -16.83 8.74 2.20
C THR A 89 -15.49 9.34 2.59
N PHE A 90 -14.76 9.85 1.59
CA PHE A 90 -13.44 10.45 1.80
C PHE A 90 -13.47 11.93 1.43
N SER A 91 -13.04 12.78 2.37
CA SER A 91 -12.99 14.24 2.21
C SER A 91 -11.75 14.72 1.49
N ASN A 92 -10.67 13.92 1.49
CA ASN A 92 -9.40 14.28 0.88
C ASN A 92 -8.57 13.04 0.53
N MET A 93 -7.70 13.21 -0.47
CA MET A 93 -6.64 12.25 -0.83
C MET A 93 -5.30 12.79 -0.33
N PHE A 94 -4.61 12.02 0.50
CA PHE A 94 -3.26 12.37 0.93
C PHE A 94 -2.23 12.02 -0.14
N ARG A 95 -2.26 10.75 -0.58
CA ARG A 95 -1.36 10.23 -1.62
C ARG A 95 -1.97 9.00 -2.28
N ILE A 96 -1.73 8.86 -3.58
CA ILE A 96 -2.02 7.62 -4.32
C ILE A 96 -0.78 7.27 -5.14
N LYS A 97 -0.21 6.10 -4.88
CA LYS A 97 0.99 5.62 -5.58
C LYS A 97 0.85 4.15 -5.93
N ALA A 98 1.48 3.74 -7.03
CA ALA A 98 1.74 2.34 -7.28
C ALA A 98 3.16 1.97 -6.84
N ASN A 99 3.30 0.73 -6.36
CA ASN A 99 4.57 0.12 -6.00
C ASN A 99 4.74 -1.17 -6.78
N LEU A 100 5.90 -1.37 -7.39
CA LEU A 100 6.31 -2.60 -8.04
C LEU A 100 7.53 -3.16 -7.33
N LEU A 101 7.41 -4.38 -6.82
CA LEU A 101 8.52 -5.22 -6.38
C LEU A 101 8.78 -6.29 -7.45
N TYR A 102 10.04 -6.48 -7.83
CA TYR A 102 10.45 -7.52 -8.75
C TYR A 102 10.80 -8.81 -8.02
N GLN A 103 10.87 -9.90 -8.77
CA GLN A 103 11.21 -11.22 -8.24
C GLN A 103 12.61 -11.22 -7.61
N ASP A 104 12.70 -11.73 -6.37
CA ASP A 104 13.95 -12.06 -5.71
C ASP A 104 13.87 -13.51 -5.17
N SER A 105 14.29 -14.46 -5.97
CA SER A 105 14.26 -15.88 -5.63
C SER A 105 15.22 -16.26 -4.48
N SER A 106 16.13 -15.37 -4.10
CA SER A 106 17.07 -15.54 -2.98
C SER A 106 16.52 -14.99 -1.67
N TYR A 107 15.39 -14.30 -1.68
CA TYR A 107 14.82 -13.66 -0.48
C TYR A 107 14.42 -14.73 0.56
N ALA A 108 14.93 -14.58 1.77
CA ALA A 108 14.67 -15.55 2.82
C ALA A 108 13.21 -15.48 3.31
N LYS A 109 12.63 -16.64 3.59
CA LYS A 109 11.19 -16.81 3.85
C LYS A 109 10.65 -15.99 5.02
N ASP A 110 11.50 -15.76 6.05
CA ASP A 110 11.08 -15.06 7.27
C ASP A 110 11.49 -13.58 7.27
N MET A 111 12.08 -13.10 6.17
CA MET A 111 12.47 -11.71 6.01
C MET A 111 11.31 -10.88 5.44
N HIS A 112 11.35 -9.59 5.67
CA HIS A 112 10.40 -8.63 5.14
C HIS A 112 11.05 -7.27 4.90
N ASN A 113 10.44 -6.46 4.05
CA ASN A 113 10.83 -5.07 3.83
C ASN A 113 10.56 -4.22 5.08
N ILE A 114 10.99 -2.97 5.05
CA ILE A 114 10.81 -2.01 6.16
C ILE A 114 9.34 -1.97 6.61
N ILE A 115 9.14 -2.18 7.92
CA ILE A 115 7.83 -2.00 8.55
C ILE A 115 7.59 -0.52 8.76
N HIS A 116 6.44 -0.02 8.33
CA HIS A 116 6.11 1.40 8.34
C HIS A 116 4.61 1.65 8.51
N ILE A 117 4.26 2.90 8.72
CA ILE A 117 2.91 3.43 8.62
C ILE A 117 2.81 4.31 7.38
N ASP A 118 1.60 4.48 6.84
CA ASP A 118 1.40 5.24 5.59
C ASP A 118 1.33 6.76 5.81
N THR A 119 0.98 7.21 7.00
CA THR A 119 0.90 8.63 7.34
C THR A 119 1.76 8.97 8.54
N PRO A 120 2.52 10.08 8.51
CA PRO A 120 3.32 10.53 9.65
C PRO A 120 2.47 11.15 10.77
N SER A 121 1.17 11.32 10.57
CA SER A 121 0.27 11.93 11.54
C SER A 121 -0.52 10.87 12.30
N ILE A 122 -0.65 11.07 13.61
CA ILE A 122 -1.49 10.25 14.51
C ILE A 122 -3.00 10.60 14.31
N ASP A 123 -3.40 10.92 13.09
CA ASP A 123 -4.79 11.27 12.75
C ASP A 123 -5.53 10.01 12.28
N ASP A 124 -6.45 9.52 13.11
CA ASP A 124 -7.27 8.31 12.89
C ASP A 124 -8.17 8.41 11.66
N SER A 125 -8.34 9.61 11.11
CA SER A 125 -9.19 9.82 9.94
C SER A 125 -8.55 9.30 8.64
N TYR A 126 -7.23 9.02 8.63
CA TYR A 126 -6.59 8.47 7.45
C TYR A 126 -6.73 6.95 7.36
N LYS A 127 -7.05 6.49 6.17
CA LYS A 127 -7.26 5.07 5.82
C LYS A 127 -6.35 4.70 4.65
N SER A 128 -5.80 3.50 4.72
CA SER A 128 -5.03 2.90 3.64
C SER A 128 -5.87 1.85 2.91
N PHE A 129 -5.86 1.91 1.60
CA PHE A 129 -6.41 0.90 0.74
C PHE A 129 -5.35 0.42 -0.25
N LEU A 130 -4.92 -0.82 -0.09
CA LEU A 130 -3.98 -1.50 -0.99
C LEU A 130 -4.79 -2.32 -2.00
N TYR A 131 -4.71 -1.98 -3.27
CA TYR A 131 -5.31 -2.75 -4.36
C TYR A 131 -4.24 -3.56 -5.09
N TYR A 132 -4.45 -4.87 -5.25
CA TYR A 132 -3.55 -5.78 -5.93
C TYR A 132 -3.85 -5.84 -7.43
N VAL A 133 -2.94 -5.30 -8.22
CA VAL A 133 -3.09 -5.22 -9.69
C VAL A 133 -2.91 -6.58 -10.35
N ASN A 134 -2.01 -7.40 -9.80
CA ASN A 134 -1.75 -8.76 -10.24
C ASN A 134 -1.66 -9.73 -9.06
N SER A 135 -1.82 -11.02 -9.33
CA SER A 135 -1.52 -12.06 -8.35
C SER A 135 -0.02 -12.23 -8.20
N SER A 136 0.44 -12.43 -6.95
CA SER A 136 1.85 -12.55 -6.62
C SER A 136 2.03 -13.35 -5.33
N ASP A 137 3.20 -13.95 -5.14
CA ASP A 137 3.60 -14.63 -3.91
C ASP A 137 4.36 -13.71 -2.93
N GLY A 138 4.53 -12.43 -3.26
CA GLY A 138 5.05 -11.42 -2.34
C GLY A 138 3.94 -10.91 -1.42
N ASP A 139 4.01 -11.21 -0.14
CA ASP A 139 2.95 -10.94 0.82
C ASP A 139 2.85 -9.49 1.28
N THR A 140 1.71 -9.12 1.85
CA THR A 140 1.53 -7.96 2.72
C THR A 140 1.32 -8.46 4.14
N LEU A 141 2.16 -8.00 5.07
CA LEU A 141 2.02 -8.24 6.50
C LEU A 141 1.38 -7.00 7.15
N VAL A 142 0.32 -7.19 7.91
CA VAL A 142 -0.33 -6.14 8.70
C VAL A 142 -0.27 -6.56 10.16
N TYR A 143 0.15 -5.65 11.04
CA TYR A 143 0.35 -5.92 12.45
C TYR A 143 -0.87 -5.50 13.29
N ASN A 144 -0.91 -5.91 14.55
CA ASN A 144 -1.97 -5.50 15.47
C ASN A 144 -1.75 -4.09 15.99
N GLU A 145 -0.49 -3.70 16.12
CA GLU A 145 -0.07 -2.48 16.76
C GLU A 145 -0.12 -1.28 15.82
N THR A 146 -0.36 -0.12 16.40
CA THR A 146 -0.33 1.19 15.74
C THR A 146 0.84 2.02 16.26
N VAL A 147 1.17 3.10 15.58
CA VAL A 147 2.20 4.04 16.04
C VAL A 147 1.87 4.66 17.42
N LYS A 148 0.58 4.76 17.76
CA LYS A 148 0.10 5.28 19.06
C LYS A 148 0.47 4.39 20.23
N ASP A 149 0.55 3.08 19.98
CA ASP A 149 0.87 2.09 21.02
C ASP A 149 2.33 2.17 21.46
N LYS A 150 3.21 2.83 20.66
CA LYS A 150 4.66 2.89 20.87
C LYS A 150 5.24 1.50 21.18
N PRO A 151 4.98 0.50 20.35
CA PRO A 151 5.26 -0.89 20.68
C PRO A 151 6.76 -1.15 20.76
N LYS A 152 7.15 -2.08 21.64
CA LYS A 152 8.52 -2.62 21.70
C LYS A 152 8.71 -3.83 20.78
N CYS A 153 7.62 -4.48 20.40
CA CYS A 153 7.57 -5.59 19.46
C CYS A 153 6.24 -5.55 18.71
N LEU A 154 6.22 -6.13 17.53
CA LEU A 154 5.04 -6.19 16.68
C LEU A 154 4.54 -7.62 16.57
N THR A 155 3.22 -7.79 16.48
CA THR A 155 2.56 -9.08 16.29
C THR A 155 1.75 -9.09 15.01
N ILE A 156 1.97 -10.08 14.13
CA ILE A 156 1.28 -10.16 12.85
C ILE A 156 -0.21 -10.43 13.09
N LYS A 157 -1.05 -9.50 12.63
CA LYS A 157 -2.51 -9.63 12.59
C LYS A 157 -2.98 -10.45 11.40
N THR A 158 -2.43 -10.15 10.24
CA THR A 158 -2.76 -10.86 9.01
C THR A 158 -1.59 -10.86 8.04
N LYS A 159 -1.42 -11.99 7.36
CA LYS A 159 -0.56 -12.15 6.20
C LYS A 159 -1.45 -12.34 4.99
N ASN A 160 -1.36 -11.46 4.02
CA ASN A 160 -2.19 -11.47 2.83
C ASN A 160 -1.36 -11.63 1.57
N THR A 161 -1.54 -12.75 0.91
CA THR A 161 -0.95 -13.01 -0.40
C THR A 161 -1.77 -12.27 -1.48
N PRO A 162 -1.14 -11.44 -2.31
CA PRO A 162 -1.81 -10.71 -3.38
C PRO A 162 -2.56 -11.60 -4.36
N GLU A 163 -3.83 -11.29 -4.55
CA GLU A 163 -4.71 -11.89 -5.53
C GLU A 163 -5.29 -10.77 -6.40
N LYS A 164 -5.13 -10.88 -7.72
CA LYS A 164 -5.61 -9.85 -8.67
C LYS A 164 -7.06 -9.47 -8.40
N GLY A 165 -7.35 -8.18 -8.40
CA GLY A 165 -8.69 -7.65 -8.20
C GLY A 165 -9.16 -7.60 -6.75
N THR A 166 -8.31 -7.99 -5.79
CA THR A 166 -8.60 -7.86 -4.36
C THR A 166 -7.84 -6.70 -3.73
N GLY A 167 -8.18 -6.35 -2.50
CA GLY A 167 -7.46 -5.33 -1.76
C GLY A 167 -7.58 -5.47 -0.25
N LEU A 168 -6.76 -4.72 0.47
CA LEU A 168 -6.78 -4.58 1.91
C LEU A 168 -7.12 -3.14 2.30
N PHE A 169 -8.07 -2.99 3.22
CA PHE A 169 -8.46 -1.71 3.80
C PHE A 169 -8.20 -1.72 5.31
N PHE A 170 -7.45 -0.73 5.80
CA PHE A 170 -7.05 -0.61 7.21
C PHE A 170 -6.72 0.86 7.57
N ASP A 171 -6.53 1.13 8.87
CA ASP A 171 -6.14 2.45 9.36
C ASP A 171 -4.68 2.76 8.98
N SER A 172 -4.39 3.96 8.49
CA SER A 172 -3.07 4.30 7.96
C SER A 172 -1.95 4.39 9.01
N ASP A 173 -2.31 4.42 10.31
CA ASP A 173 -1.40 4.39 11.45
C ASP A 173 -1.03 2.97 11.92
N VAL A 174 -1.60 1.93 11.28
CA VAL A 174 -1.28 0.53 11.55
C VAL A 174 0.03 0.15 10.87
N TYR A 175 0.93 -0.49 11.60
CA TYR A 175 2.17 -1.00 11.05
C TYR A 175 1.92 -2.08 10.01
N HIS A 176 2.63 -1.98 8.89
CA HIS A 176 2.57 -2.97 7.82
C HIS A 176 3.86 -2.98 7.01
N CYS A 177 4.09 -4.06 6.29
CA CYS A 177 5.19 -4.18 5.33
C CYS A 177 4.84 -5.15 4.22
N SER A 178 5.76 -5.28 3.27
CA SER A 178 5.67 -6.22 2.17
C SER A 178 6.86 -7.16 2.12
N THR A 179 6.73 -8.25 1.37
CA THR A 179 7.85 -9.07 0.91
C THR A 179 7.93 -8.98 -0.61
N PRO A 180 9.13 -9.07 -1.22
CA PRO A 180 9.23 -9.26 -2.66
C PRO A 180 8.67 -10.64 -3.05
N PRO A 181 8.21 -10.80 -4.29
CA PRO A 181 7.86 -12.13 -4.79
C PRO A 181 9.11 -13.00 -4.99
N THR A 182 8.99 -14.29 -4.72
CA THR A 182 10.09 -15.25 -4.89
C THR A 182 9.92 -16.11 -6.15
N ASN A 183 8.68 -16.34 -6.59
CA ASN A 183 8.36 -17.17 -7.75
C ASN A 183 7.68 -16.38 -8.88
N THR A 184 6.89 -15.34 -8.55
CA THR A 184 6.25 -14.49 -9.56
C THR A 184 7.18 -13.34 -9.97
N LYS A 185 7.11 -12.92 -11.24
CA LYS A 185 8.04 -11.91 -11.79
C LYS A 185 7.93 -10.54 -11.14
N ALA A 186 6.71 -10.16 -10.75
CA ALA A 186 6.43 -8.86 -10.16
C ALA A 186 5.24 -8.92 -9.20
N ARG A 187 5.26 -8.01 -8.23
CA ARG A 187 4.15 -7.67 -7.34
C ARG A 187 3.82 -6.20 -7.54
N VAL A 188 2.63 -5.92 -8.05
CA VAL A 188 2.17 -4.55 -8.30
C VAL A 188 0.96 -4.23 -7.42
N VAL A 189 1.08 -3.16 -6.66
CA VAL A 189 0.05 -2.68 -5.73
C VAL A 189 -0.20 -1.20 -5.94
N ILE A 190 -1.47 -0.77 -5.92
CA ILE A 190 -1.81 0.65 -5.81
C ILE A 190 -2.19 0.93 -4.36
N ASN A 191 -1.48 1.85 -3.73
CA ASN A 191 -1.72 2.29 -2.36
C ASN A 191 -2.44 3.65 -2.38
N PHE A 192 -3.68 3.66 -1.87
CA PHE A 192 -4.49 4.85 -1.64
C PHE A 192 -4.41 5.20 -0.17
N VAL A 193 -3.99 6.43 0.15
CA VAL A 193 -4.05 7.00 1.50
C VAL A 193 -5.07 8.13 1.46
N LEU A 194 -6.22 7.90 2.10
CA LEU A 194 -7.42 8.72 1.99
C LEU A 194 -7.85 9.21 3.37
N LYS A 195 -8.36 10.44 3.44
CA LYS A 195 -8.93 10.99 4.68
C LYS A 195 -10.43 10.71 4.72
N GLU A 196 -10.87 9.88 5.69
CA GLU A 196 -12.29 9.59 5.91
C GLU A 196 -13.03 10.86 6.33
N THR A 197 -14.21 11.08 5.75
CA THR A 197 -15.10 12.17 6.15
C THR A 197 -15.62 11.86 7.56
N GLN A 198 -15.33 12.75 8.51
CA GLN A 198 -15.97 12.67 9.82
C GLN A 198 -17.39 13.19 9.67
N ASN A 199 -18.38 12.32 9.87
CA ASN A 199 -19.76 12.74 9.93
C ASN A 199 -19.98 13.41 11.30
N ASP A 200 -19.85 14.73 11.34
CA ASP A 200 -20.30 15.55 12.47
C ASP A 200 -21.85 15.58 12.52
N PHE A 201 -22.48 14.40 12.67
CA PHE A 201 -23.87 14.35 13.11
C PHE A 201 -23.88 14.48 14.62
N ARG A 202 -23.93 15.72 15.08
CA ARG A 202 -24.47 16.05 16.41
C ARG A 202 -25.98 16.24 16.34
#